data_08b1f4cd01c6a12983b0744e0bd5f70e
#
_entry.id   08b1f4cd01c6a12983b0744e0bd5f70e
#
_cell.length_a   1.000
_cell.length_b   1.000
_cell.length_c   1.000
_cell.angle_alpha   90.00
_cell.angle_beta   90.00
_cell.angle_gamma   90.00
#
_symmetry.space_group_name_H-M   'P 1'
#
loop_
_entity.id
_entity.type
_entity.pdbx_description
1 polymer ?
#
loop_
_entity_poly.entity_id
_entity_poly.type
_entity_poly.pdbx_seq_one_letter_code
_entity_poly.pdbx_strand_id
1 'polypeptide(L)'
;MFGRKSVNQLSKLATRFNWQRALIITDGNLLDAGVVTPVQQALVAGGARVEVFSDGEPEPSIAIAEASLKCANDFAPDVIVGVGGGSNLDLSKSTAAAFTHNGHPAEYFGFDKVPGPTLPLVCIPTTAGTGSEVSHSMVLTDTDQKIKISGQSDYFRPDWAIVDPELTYSCPRQVAADSGIDALTHAIEAMTTVDFDKLEVPAGETCAYEGRNVLTSALAERAIRICGRYLEPAVLEPANYEAKDQMALAATLAGMAFSNSGVALVHALEYPMGGELHCSHGLGNGLLLPYVMNFNLEARRQTFAEIAGWLDPEAEHPERVEAEDAVKAIERLRESIGIPHRIRDIGGKEEQLHSFTEKAMKIQRLFWLNPRSASYDDIYQIYHAAF
;
A
#
# COMPACT_ATOMS: atom_id res chain seq x y z
N MET A 1 5.09 11.84 11.09
CA MET A 1 6.30 12.69 11.04
C MET A 1 6.98 12.48 9.69
N PHE A 2 7.34 13.54 8.97
CA PHE A 2 7.91 13.41 7.62
C PHE A 2 9.18 14.26 7.48
N GLY A 3 10.19 13.73 6.80
CA GLY A 3 11.41 14.47 6.41
C GLY A 3 12.69 13.70 6.71
N ARG A 4 13.79 14.12 6.09
CA ARG A 4 15.11 13.51 6.30
C ARG A 4 15.47 13.55 7.79
N LYS A 5 16.03 12.46 8.29
CA LYS A 5 16.41 12.26 9.70
C LYS A 5 15.24 12.31 10.69
N SER A 6 14.00 12.19 10.22
CA SER A 6 12.84 12.11 11.11
C SER A 6 12.89 10.89 12.02
N VAL A 7 13.60 9.82 11.65
CA VAL A 7 13.87 8.65 12.49
C VAL A 7 14.46 9.02 13.86
N ASN A 8 15.23 10.11 13.95
CA ASN A 8 15.78 10.60 15.23
C ASN A 8 14.71 11.05 16.23
N GLN A 9 13.47 11.27 15.79
CA GLN A 9 12.36 11.59 16.70
C GLN A 9 11.97 10.39 17.59
N LEU A 10 12.33 9.15 17.20
CA LEU A 10 12.11 7.97 18.03
C LEU A 10 12.72 8.09 19.42
N SER A 11 13.92 8.68 19.54
CA SER A 11 14.56 8.89 20.85
C SER A 11 13.72 9.78 21.77
N LYS A 12 13.07 10.80 21.20
CA LYS A 12 12.18 11.68 21.95
C LYS A 12 10.88 11.00 22.32
N LEU A 13 10.32 10.17 21.41
CA LEU A 13 9.13 9.38 21.70
C LEU A 13 9.42 8.35 22.80
N ALA A 14 10.52 7.59 22.68
CA ALA A 14 10.92 6.61 23.68
C ALA A 14 11.10 7.25 25.08
N THR A 15 11.75 8.39 25.16
CA THR A 15 11.90 9.16 26.42
C THR A 15 10.54 9.66 26.93
N ARG A 16 9.72 10.26 26.05
CA ARG A 16 8.41 10.85 26.43
C ARG A 16 7.43 9.83 26.97
N PHE A 17 7.36 8.67 26.32
CA PHE A 17 6.43 7.60 26.67
C PHE A 17 7.06 6.53 27.59
N ASN A 18 8.33 6.75 28.00
CA ASN A 18 9.09 5.87 28.88
C ASN A 18 9.13 4.42 28.36
N TRP A 19 9.33 4.24 27.04
CA TRP A 19 9.47 2.91 26.47
C TRP A 19 10.74 2.24 27.00
N GLN A 20 10.56 1.05 27.58
CA GLN A 20 11.65 0.27 28.16
C GLN A 20 12.08 -0.88 27.27
N ARG A 21 11.14 -1.42 26.48
CA ARG A 21 11.35 -2.59 25.64
C ARG A 21 10.68 -2.39 24.28
N ALA A 22 11.48 -2.12 23.27
CA ALA A 22 11.02 -1.92 21.90
C ALA A 22 11.32 -3.18 21.06
N LEU A 23 10.30 -3.78 20.46
CA LEU A 23 10.45 -4.84 19.47
C LEU A 23 10.42 -4.22 18.06
N ILE A 24 11.53 -4.35 17.33
CA ILE A 24 11.57 -4.01 15.91
C ILE A 24 11.16 -5.23 15.10
N ILE A 25 10.24 -5.06 14.15
CA ILE A 25 9.83 -6.07 13.18
C ILE A 25 10.29 -5.63 11.80
N THR A 26 11.09 -6.46 11.14
CA THR A 26 11.76 -6.18 9.87
C THR A 26 12.08 -7.48 9.13
N ASP A 27 12.87 -7.39 8.07
CA ASP A 27 13.43 -8.56 7.35
C ASP A 27 14.96 -8.56 7.35
N GLY A 28 15.54 -9.72 7.04
CA GLY A 28 16.99 -9.92 7.03
C GLY A 28 17.71 -9.02 6.02
N ASN A 29 17.12 -8.73 4.85
CA ASN A 29 17.77 -7.90 3.84
C ASN A 29 17.95 -6.46 4.33
N LEU A 30 16.95 -5.89 5.00
CA LEU A 30 17.02 -4.54 5.57
C LEU A 30 17.99 -4.46 6.74
N LEU A 31 18.06 -5.54 7.55
CA LEU A 31 19.02 -5.63 8.65
C LEU A 31 20.45 -5.68 8.11
N ASP A 32 20.74 -6.55 7.14
CA ASP A 32 22.05 -6.69 6.50
C ASP A 32 22.48 -5.43 5.73
N ALA A 33 21.52 -4.72 5.12
CA ALA A 33 21.75 -3.44 4.45
C ALA A 33 21.99 -2.27 5.43
N GLY A 34 21.85 -2.49 6.74
CA GLY A 34 22.06 -1.46 7.75
C GLY A 34 20.94 -0.42 7.85
N VAL A 35 19.82 -0.60 7.14
CA VAL A 35 18.67 0.33 7.15
C VAL A 35 18.01 0.40 8.52
N VAL A 36 18.04 -0.68 9.29
CA VAL A 36 17.46 -0.77 10.64
C VAL A 36 18.35 -0.08 11.70
N THR A 37 19.64 0.09 11.44
CA THR A 37 20.61 0.62 12.41
C THR A 37 20.24 1.99 12.99
N PRO A 38 19.83 3.01 12.20
CA PRO A 38 19.41 4.30 12.74
C PRO A 38 18.21 4.19 13.68
N VAL A 39 17.27 3.26 13.39
CA VAL A 39 16.09 3.03 14.22
C VAL A 39 16.48 2.44 15.57
N GLN A 40 17.35 1.41 15.58
CA GLN A 40 17.87 0.81 16.81
C GLN A 40 18.61 1.86 17.65
N GLN A 41 19.50 2.65 17.03
CA GLN A 41 20.26 3.69 17.73
C GLN A 41 19.36 4.75 18.36
N ALA A 42 18.31 5.18 17.66
CA ALA A 42 17.37 6.18 18.17
C ALA A 42 16.59 5.65 19.38
N LEU A 43 16.14 4.39 19.35
CA LEU A 43 15.43 3.76 20.47
C LEU A 43 16.34 3.59 21.70
N VAL A 44 17.58 3.09 21.50
CA VAL A 44 18.58 2.95 22.57
C VAL A 44 18.94 4.31 23.16
N ALA A 45 19.12 5.34 22.34
CA ALA A 45 19.37 6.71 22.81
C ALA A 45 18.18 7.28 23.61
N GLY A 46 16.97 6.80 23.37
CA GLY A 46 15.77 7.11 24.15
C GLY A 46 15.61 6.30 25.44
N GLY A 47 16.53 5.34 25.71
CA GLY A 47 16.55 4.54 26.92
C GLY A 47 15.93 3.13 26.79
N ALA A 48 15.45 2.73 25.62
CA ALA A 48 14.81 1.45 25.41
C ALA A 48 15.85 0.32 25.18
N ARG A 49 15.59 -0.84 25.75
CA ARG A 49 16.19 -2.11 25.30
C ARG A 49 15.49 -2.52 24.01
N VAL A 50 16.28 -2.92 23.00
CA VAL A 50 15.77 -3.28 21.68
C VAL A 50 15.95 -4.76 21.42
N GLU A 51 14.92 -5.42 20.94
CA GLU A 51 14.92 -6.74 20.32
C GLU A 51 14.52 -6.60 18.84
N VAL A 52 15.05 -7.46 17.98
CA VAL A 52 14.76 -7.40 16.54
C VAL A 52 14.26 -8.77 16.07
N PHE A 53 13.06 -8.80 15.53
CA PHE A 53 12.55 -9.91 14.74
C PHE A 53 12.86 -9.59 13.26
N SER A 54 13.72 -10.39 12.64
CA SER A 54 14.24 -10.15 11.27
C SER A 54 13.82 -11.20 10.25
N ASP A 55 12.88 -12.09 10.61
CA ASP A 55 12.41 -13.14 9.73
C ASP A 55 11.19 -12.70 8.88
N GLY A 56 10.94 -11.39 8.76
CA GLY A 56 9.92 -10.85 7.85
C GLY A 56 10.18 -11.30 6.42
N GLU A 57 9.10 -11.53 5.67
CA GLU A 57 9.14 -12.00 4.29
C GLU A 57 8.20 -11.18 3.40
N PRO A 58 8.44 -11.13 2.08
CA PRO A 58 7.46 -10.59 1.15
C PRO A 58 6.13 -11.35 1.27
N GLU A 59 5.01 -10.61 1.29
CA GLU A 59 3.67 -11.20 1.44
C GLU A 59 3.56 -12.13 2.68
N PRO A 60 3.72 -11.59 3.89
CA PRO A 60 3.97 -12.36 5.08
C PRO A 60 2.89 -13.40 5.35
N SER A 61 3.32 -14.61 5.62
CA SER A 61 2.44 -15.73 5.94
C SER A 61 1.87 -15.63 7.36
N ILE A 62 0.79 -16.35 7.62
CA ILE A 62 0.26 -16.54 8.98
C ILE A 62 1.34 -17.16 9.88
N ALA A 63 2.14 -18.10 9.36
CA ALA A 63 3.22 -18.75 10.11
C ALA A 63 4.31 -17.76 10.57
N ILE A 64 4.68 -16.78 9.73
CA ILE A 64 5.62 -15.72 10.14
C ILE A 64 4.96 -14.77 11.15
N ALA A 65 3.66 -14.51 11.04
CA ALA A 65 2.94 -13.74 12.05
C ALA A 65 2.89 -14.45 13.41
N GLU A 66 2.74 -15.77 13.45
CA GLU A 66 2.85 -16.58 14.66
C GLU A 66 4.28 -16.54 15.26
N ALA A 67 5.31 -16.61 14.41
CA ALA A 67 6.70 -16.53 14.84
C ALA A 67 7.01 -15.14 15.44
N SER A 68 6.55 -14.06 14.84
CA SER A 68 6.73 -12.71 15.35
C SER A 68 5.96 -12.49 16.66
N LEU A 69 4.74 -13.05 16.79
CA LEU A 69 3.97 -13.06 18.03
C LEU A 69 4.69 -13.81 19.13
N LYS A 70 5.30 -14.97 18.82
CA LYS A 70 6.12 -15.71 19.79
C LYS A 70 7.29 -14.86 20.27
N CYS A 71 8.01 -14.19 19.39
CA CYS A 71 9.08 -13.27 19.74
C CYS A 71 8.57 -12.14 20.66
N ALA A 72 7.40 -11.57 20.36
CA ALA A 72 6.77 -10.55 21.20
C ALA A 72 6.42 -11.10 22.59
N ASN A 73 5.87 -12.31 22.69
CA ASN A 73 5.55 -12.95 23.97
C ASN A 73 6.81 -13.23 24.82
N ASP A 74 7.90 -13.68 24.20
CA ASP A 74 9.15 -13.99 24.89
C ASP A 74 9.85 -12.69 25.39
N PHE A 75 9.79 -11.62 24.59
CA PHE A 75 10.42 -10.33 24.91
C PHE A 75 9.53 -9.42 25.76
N ALA A 76 8.22 -9.52 25.63
CA ALA A 76 7.19 -8.68 26.26
C ALA A 76 7.43 -7.17 26.04
N PRO A 77 7.33 -6.67 24.79
CA PRO A 77 7.56 -5.27 24.46
C PRO A 77 6.49 -4.35 25.05
N ASP A 78 6.85 -3.08 25.21
CA ASP A 78 5.92 -1.98 25.50
C ASP A 78 5.68 -1.05 24.30
N VAL A 79 6.40 -1.31 23.20
CA VAL A 79 6.18 -0.71 21.88
C VAL A 79 6.62 -1.66 20.77
N ILE A 80 5.88 -1.69 19.66
CA ILE A 80 6.30 -2.34 18.42
C ILE A 80 6.68 -1.28 17.39
N VAL A 81 7.78 -1.52 16.69
CA VAL A 81 8.31 -0.63 15.64
C VAL A 81 8.47 -1.45 14.36
N GLY A 82 7.54 -1.28 13.41
CA GLY A 82 7.65 -1.87 12.08
C GLY A 82 8.61 -1.08 11.21
N VAL A 83 9.59 -1.75 10.61
CA VAL A 83 10.57 -1.14 9.70
C VAL A 83 10.61 -1.92 8.40
N GLY A 84 10.21 -1.30 7.30
CA GLY A 84 10.25 -1.98 6.00
C GLY A 84 9.20 -1.52 5.01
N GLY A 85 8.97 -2.33 3.99
CA GLY A 85 7.82 -2.18 3.09
C GLY A 85 6.50 -2.60 3.75
N GLY A 86 5.41 -2.57 2.99
CA GLY A 86 4.07 -2.95 3.47
C GLY A 86 4.05 -4.27 4.22
N SER A 87 4.77 -5.28 3.73
CA SER A 87 4.85 -6.62 4.35
C SER A 87 5.28 -6.57 5.82
N ASN A 88 6.39 -5.87 6.12
CA ASN A 88 6.88 -5.74 7.49
C ASN A 88 5.97 -4.86 8.36
N LEU A 89 5.37 -3.82 7.77
CA LEU A 89 4.45 -2.95 8.49
C LEU A 89 3.15 -3.69 8.84
N ASP A 90 2.61 -4.48 7.92
CA ASP A 90 1.41 -5.29 8.14
C ASP A 90 1.66 -6.42 9.16
N LEU A 91 2.84 -7.07 9.09
CA LEU A 91 3.28 -8.01 10.10
C LEU A 91 3.33 -7.36 11.50
N SER A 92 3.82 -6.13 11.58
CA SER A 92 3.88 -5.37 12.84
C SER A 92 2.50 -5.05 13.41
N LYS A 93 1.53 -4.68 12.55
CA LYS A 93 0.12 -4.47 12.93
C LYS A 93 -0.51 -5.75 13.47
N SER A 94 -0.31 -6.86 12.75
CA SER A 94 -0.79 -8.18 13.16
C SER A 94 -0.23 -8.58 14.52
N THR A 95 1.10 -8.43 14.71
CA THR A 95 1.77 -8.74 15.96
C THR A 95 1.28 -7.87 17.12
N ALA A 96 1.10 -6.57 16.87
CA ALA A 96 0.59 -5.64 17.88
C ALA A 96 -0.82 -6.04 18.37
N ALA A 97 -1.72 -6.36 17.44
CA ALA A 97 -3.06 -6.80 17.79
C ALA A 97 -3.06 -8.16 18.52
N ALA A 98 -2.36 -9.15 17.97
CA ALA A 98 -2.31 -10.51 18.54
C ALA A 98 -1.67 -10.52 19.93
N PHE A 99 -0.58 -9.80 20.14
CA PHE A 99 0.10 -9.68 21.42
C PHE A 99 -0.78 -8.97 22.46
N THR A 100 -1.39 -7.85 22.10
CA THR A 100 -2.19 -7.05 23.05
C THR A 100 -3.44 -7.79 23.52
N HIS A 101 -4.10 -8.49 22.61
CA HIS A 101 -5.39 -9.14 22.90
C HIS A 101 -5.29 -10.64 23.15
N ASN A 102 -4.07 -11.18 23.21
CA ASN A 102 -3.79 -12.62 23.43
C ASN A 102 -4.53 -13.53 22.44
N GLY A 103 -4.67 -13.07 21.19
CA GLY A 103 -5.35 -13.77 20.12
C GLY A 103 -4.38 -14.35 19.08
N HIS A 104 -4.91 -15.17 18.19
CA HIS A 104 -4.18 -15.68 17.04
C HIS A 104 -4.22 -14.67 15.89
N PRO A 105 -3.15 -14.46 15.10
CA PRO A 105 -3.14 -13.51 13.97
C PRO A 105 -4.34 -13.62 13.02
N ALA A 106 -4.80 -14.85 12.74
CA ALA A 106 -5.93 -15.10 11.85
C ALA A 106 -7.30 -14.68 12.42
N GLU A 107 -7.42 -14.41 13.72
CA GLU A 107 -8.67 -13.96 14.33
C GLU A 107 -9.04 -12.51 13.94
N TYR A 108 -8.07 -11.74 13.45
CA TYR A 108 -8.22 -10.33 13.10
C TYR A 108 -8.47 -10.09 11.60
N PHE A 109 -8.68 -11.13 10.81
CA PHE A 109 -9.10 -11.00 9.42
C PHE A 109 -10.54 -10.53 9.30
N GLY A 110 -10.81 -9.79 8.24
CA GLY A 110 -12.11 -9.17 7.99
C GLY A 110 -12.19 -7.74 8.54
N PHE A 111 -13.39 -7.26 8.78
CA PHE A 111 -13.61 -5.89 9.22
C PHE A 111 -13.88 -5.84 10.74
N ASP A 112 -13.20 -4.88 11.40
CA ASP A 112 -13.37 -4.50 12.81
C ASP A 112 -13.31 -5.68 13.79
N LYS A 113 -12.31 -6.57 13.59
CA LYS A 113 -12.09 -7.74 14.43
C LYS A 113 -11.12 -7.50 15.59
N VAL A 114 -10.43 -6.37 15.63
CA VAL A 114 -9.54 -6.01 16.73
C VAL A 114 -10.39 -5.44 17.87
N PRO A 115 -10.36 -6.05 19.08
CA PRO A 115 -11.33 -5.72 20.15
C PRO A 115 -11.14 -4.34 20.78
N GLY A 116 -10.00 -3.68 20.56
CA GLY A 116 -9.67 -2.40 21.20
C GLY A 116 -8.27 -1.91 20.83
N PRO A 117 -7.80 -0.81 21.46
CA PRO A 117 -6.46 -0.29 21.21
C PRO A 117 -5.37 -1.33 21.44
N THR A 118 -4.36 -1.33 20.59
CA THR A 118 -3.15 -2.16 20.74
C THR A 118 -2.10 -1.46 21.61
N LEU A 119 -1.02 -2.18 21.95
CA LEU A 119 0.16 -1.47 22.47
C LEU A 119 0.68 -0.48 21.41
N PRO A 120 1.45 0.55 21.84
CA PRO A 120 1.95 1.58 20.93
C PRO A 120 2.62 0.96 19.69
N LEU A 121 2.23 1.43 18.52
CA LEU A 121 2.73 0.98 17.22
C LEU A 121 3.34 2.15 16.44
N VAL A 122 4.60 1.98 16.04
CA VAL A 122 5.30 2.91 15.15
C VAL A 122 5.57 2.21 13.82
N CYS A 123 5.23 2.84 12.71
CA CYS A 123 5.55 2.33 11.38
C CYS A 123 6.53 3.25 10.64
N ILE A 124 7.60 2.66 10.11
CA ILE A 124 8.71 3.35 9.42
C ILE A 124 8.88 2.70 8.05
N PRO A 125 8.33 3.30 6.98
CA PRO A 125 8.43 2.74 5.64
C PRO A 125 9.85 2.88 5.08
N THR A 126 10.31 1.84 4.37
CA THR A 126 11.55 1.84 3.60
C THR A 126 11.31 1.73 2.09
N THR A 127 10.05 1.68 1.68
CA THR A 127 9.59 1.78 0.29
C THR A 127 8.63 2.95 0.14
N ALA A 128 8.55 3.52 -1.06
CA ALA A 128 7.65 4.64 -1.36
C ALA A 128 6.44 4.13 -2.15
N GLY A 129 5.54 3.39 -1.49
CA GLY A 129 4.45 2.71 -2.21
C GLY A 129 3.18 2.50 -1.42
N THR A 130 3.20 1.57 -0.49
CA THR A 130 2.02 0.95 0.09
C THR A 130 1.15 1.86 0.97
N GLY A 131 1.72 2.92 1.56
CA GLY A 131 0.99 3.75 2.53
C GLY A 131 0.56 3.00 3.79
N SER A 132 1.11 1.79 4.04
CA SER A 132 0.72 1.00 5.20
C SER A 132 1.01 1.70 6.53
N GLU A 133 2.00 2.58 6.57
CA GLU A 133 2.35 3.38 7.74
C GLU A 133 1.23 4.33 8.21
N VAL A 134 0.24 4.61 7.35
CA VAL A 134 -0.92 5.48 7.67
C VAL A 134 -2.26 4.79 7.44
N SER A 135 -2.28 3.53 7.03
CA SER A 135 -3.51 2.80 6.74
C SER A 135 -4.02 1.99 7.93
N HIS A 136 -5.32 1.69 7.93
CA HIS A 136 -5.99 0.82 8.89
C HIS A 136 -6.11 -0.63 8.40
N SER A 137 -5.39 -0.97 7.32
CA SER A 137 -5.41 -2.31 6.72
C SER A 137 -4.15 -3.09 7.07
N MET A 138 -4.30 -4.40 7.15
CA MET A 138 -3.25 -5.39 7.32
C MET A 138 -3.55 -6.54 6.36
N VAL A 139 -2.53 -7.04 5.65
CA VAL A 139 -2.66 -8.17 4.73
C VAL A 139 -1.65 -9.26 5.09
N LEU A 140 -2.14 -10.49 5.26
CA LEU A 140 -1.31 -11.68 5.42
C LEU A 140 -1.69 -12.73 4.37
N THR A 141 -0.81 -13.68 4.14
CA THR A 141 -1.03 -14.79 3.20
C THR A 141 -1.37 -16.06 3.98
N ASP A 142 -2.54 -16.64 3.68
CA ASP A 142 -2.85 -18.00 4.04
C ASP A 142 -2.21 -18.93 2.98
N THR A 143 -1.09 -19.56 3.36
CA THR A 143 -0.32 -20.43 2.47
C THR A 143 -1.03 -21.75 2.19
N ASP A 144 -1.91 -22.21 3.07
CA ASP A 144 -2.66 -23.46 2.91
C ASP A 144 -3.76 -23.28 1.89
N GLN A 145 -4.47 -22.15 1.94
CA GLN A 145 -5.53 -21.80 0.98
C GLN A 145 -5.00 -21.05 -0.25
N LYS A 146 -3.73 -20.64 -0.24
CA LYS A 146 -3.06 -19.84 -1.31
C LYS A 146 -3.83 -18.56 -1.65
N ILE A 147 -4.21 -17.83 -0.61
CA ILE A 147 -4.95 -16.56 -0.74
C ILE A 147 -4.35 -15.49 0.17
N LYS A 148 -4.43 -14.24 -0.29
CA LYS A 148 -4.17 -13.07 0.55
C LYS A 148 -5.45 -12.71 1.30
N ILE A 149 -5.36 -12.55 2.60
CA ILE A 149 -6.48 -12.18 3.47
C ILE A 149 -6.15 -10.87 4.16
N SER A 150 -7.10 -9.94 4.12
CA SER A 150 -6.94 -8.65 4.79
C SER A 150 -7.73 -8.58 6.10
N GLY A 151 -7.15 -7.90 7.07
CA GLY A 151 -7.84 -7.34 8.23
C GLY A 151 -7.94 -5.83 8.10
N GLN A 152 -9.05 -5.25 8.50
CA GLN A 152 -9.29 -3.81 8.51
C GLN A 152 -9.90 -3.40 9.85
N SER A 153 -9.23 -2.51 10.56
CA SER A 153 -9.69 -1.96 11.83
C SER A 153 -8.99 -0.63 12.10
N ASP A 154 -9.68 0.32 12.73
CA ASP A 154 -9.05 1.56 13.16
C ASP A 154 -7.88 1.31 14.12
N TYR A 155 -7.90 0.21 14.86
CA TYR A 155 -6.83 -0.20 15.76
C TYR A 155 -5.58 -0.78 15.06
N PHE A 156 -5.61 -0.97 13.75
CA PHE A 156 -4.42 -1.25 12.94
C PHE A 156 -3.69 0.02 12.49
N ARG A 157 -4.31 1.21 12.65
CA ARG A 157 -3.59 2.46 12.36
C ARG A 157 -2.44 2.62 13.34
N PRO A 158 -1.21 2.83 12.85
CA PRO A 158 -0.10 3.12 13.74
C PRO A 158 -0.33 4.42 14.51
N ASP A 159 0.11 4.47 15.78
CA ASP A 159 0.09 5.71 16.57
C ASP A 159 1.05 6.76 15.98
N TRP A 160 2.14 6.29 15.38
CA TRP A 160 3.11 7.14 14.69
C TRP A 160 3.56 6.52 13.37
N ALA A 161 3.44 7.32 12.31
CA ALA A 161 4.16 7.11 11.06
C ALA A 161 5.41 8.01 11.07
N ILE A 162 6.59 7.42 10.92
CA ILE A 162 7.86 8.16 10.78
C ILE A 162 8.41 7.90 9.39
N VAL A 163 8.15 8.82 8.50
CA VAL A 163 8.56 8.73 7.09
C VAL A 163 9.86 9.49 6.92
N ASP A 164 10.96 8.77 6.99
CA ASP A 164 12.30 9.28 6.73
C ASP A 164 12.75 8.85 5.33
N PRO A 165 12.75 9.75 4.35
CA PRO A 165 13.11 9.38 2.98
C PRO A 165 14.52 8.77 2.85
N GLU A 166 15.46 9.11 3.75
CA GLU A 166 16.82 8.54 3.71
C GLU A 166 16.80 7.01 3.85
N LEU A 167 15.79 6.44 4.52
CA LEU A 167 15.63 4.99 4.67
C LEU A 167 15.12 4.30 3.39
N THR A 168 14.66 5.07 2.40
CA THR A 168 14.24 4.55 1.10
C THR A 168 15.34 4.60 0.03
N TYR A 169 16.47 5.26 0.31
CA TYR A 169 17.49 5.55 -0.73
C TYR A 169 18.17 4.31 -1.28
N SER A 170 18.32 3.26 -0.47
CA SER A 170 18.89 1.98 -0.88
C SER A 170 17.88 1.02 -1.49
N CYS A 171 16.61 1.43 -1.64
CA CYS A 171 15.57 0.59 -2.23
C CYS A 171 15.99 0.14 -3.65
N PRO A 172 15.98 -1.17 -3.95
CA PRO A 172 16.32 -1.67 -5.29
C PRO A 172 15.40 -1.09 -6.38
N ARG A 173 15.93 -0.87 -7.58
CA ARG A 173 15.21 -0.25 -8.69
C ARG A 173 13.85 -0.91 -8.97
N GLN A 174 13.78 -2.24 -9.03
CA GLN A 174 12.52 -2.94 -9.28
C GLN A 174 11.51 -2.71 -8.17
N VAL A 175 11.94 -2.79 -6.91
CA VAL A 175 11.06 -2.52 -5.76
C VAL A 175 10.58 -1.06 -5.77
N ALA A 176 11.45 -0.11 -6.16
CA ALA A 176 11.07 1.30 -6.30
C ALA A 176 10.06 1.52 -7.43
N ALA A 177 10.19 0.80 -8.56
CA ALA A 177 9.23 0.85 -9.66
C ALA A 177 7.87 0.28 -9.25
N ASP A 178 7.87 -0.92 -8.69
CA ASP A 178 6.65 -1.61 -8.26
C ASP A 178 5.92 -0.81 -7.17
N SER A 179 6.64 -0.37 -6.13
CA SER A 179 6.04 0.40 -5.05
C SER A 179 5.58 1.79 -5.51
N GLY A 180 6.35 2.44 -6.39
CA GLY A 180 6.00 3.78 -6.87
C GLY A 180 4.76 3.79 -7.78
N ILE A 181 4.61 2.80 -8.66
CA ILE A 181 3.39 2.68 -9.47
C ILE A 181 2.18 2.28 -8.61
N ASP A 182 2.40 1.53 -7.51
CA ASP A 182 1.38 1.22 -6.52
C ASP A 182 0.87 2.49 -5.81
N ALA A 183 1.79 3.36 -5.36
CA ALA A 183 1.41 4.66 -4.79
C ALA A 183 0.56 5.50 -5.75
N LEU A 184 0.92 5.50 -7.04
CA LEU A 184 0.13 6.18 -8.07
C LEU A 184 -1.24 5.53 -8.27
N THR A 185 -1.31 4.19 -8.26
CA THR A 185 -2.58 3.45 -8.35
C THR A 185 -3.48 3.77 -7.16
N HIS A 186 -2.96 3.76 -5.95
CA HIS A 186 -3.66 4.18 -4.73
C HIS A 186 -4.26 5.58 -4.87
N ALA A 187 -3.46 6.55 -5.34
CA ALA A 187 -3.91 7.92 -5.50
C ALA A 187 -5.00 8.06 -6.58
N ILE A 188 -4.84 7.38 -7.74
CA ILE A 188 -5.83 7.39 -8.82
C ILE A 188 -7.13 6.72 -8.38
N GLU A 189 -7.08 5.56 -7.73
CA GLU A 189 -8.28 4.91 -7.24
C GLU A 189 -8.96 5.76 -6.17
N ALA A 190 -8.22 6.28 -5.18
CA ALA A 190 -8.76 7.18 -4.18
C ALA A 190 -9.47 8.41 -4.78
N MET A 191 -8.93 8.94 -5.89
CA MET A 191 -9.51 10.08 -6.61
C MET A 191 -10.74 9.72 -7.44
N THR A 192 -10.86 8.47 -7.86
CA THR A 192 -11.92 8.02 -8.77
C THR A 192 -12.99 7.16 -8.11
N THR A 193 -12.85 6.73 -6.84
CA THR A 193 -13.89 6.03 -6.10
C THR A 193 -15.23 6.77 -6.12
N VAL A 194 -16.30 6.08 -5.76
CA VAL A 194 -17.64 6.64 -5.56
C VAL A 194 -17.56 7.79 -4.56
N ASP A 195 -18.32 8.87 -4.80
CA ASP A 195 -18.41 9.99 -3.87
C ASP A 195 -19.04 9.52 -2.54
N PHE A 196 -18.58 10.03 -1.40
CA PHE A 196 -19.00 9.56 -0.07
C PHE A 196 -20.52 9.61 0.15
N ASP A 197 -21.18 10.58 -0.45
CA ASP A 197 -22.64 10.78 -0.37
C ASP A 197 -23.44 9.88 -1.34
N LYS A 198 -22.75 9.10 -2.17
CA LYS A 198 -23.31 8.18 -3.16
C LYS A 198 -22.88 6.72 -2.94
N LEU A 199 -22.08 6.47 -1.90
CA LEU A 199 -21.66 5.11 -1.58
C LEU A 199 -22.85 4.31 -1.05
N GLU A 200 -23.23 3.28 -1.78
CA GLU A 200 -24.29 2.35 -1.38
C GLU A 200 -23.67 1.03 -0.91
N VAL A 201 -23.86 0.73 0.36
CA VAL A 201 -23.45 -0.56 0.96
C VAL A 201 -24.70 -1.40 1.17
N PRO A 202 -24.76 -2.67 0.69
CA PRO A 202 -25.91 -3.53 0.87
C PRO A 202 -26.30 -3.72 2.34
N ALA A 203 -27.58 -3.87 2.60
CA ALA A 203 -28.10 -4.04 3.97
C ALA A 203 -27.48 -5.28 4.65
N GLY A 204 -26.89 -5.08 5.81
CA GLY A 204 -26.19 -6.12 6.57
C GLY A 204 -24.71 -6.31 6.23
N GLU A 205 -24.21 -5.62 5.21
CA GLU A 205 -22.79 -5.56 4.89
C GLU A 205 -22.12 -4.35 5.52
N THR A 206 -20.79 -4.37 5.60
CA THR A 206 -19.99 -3.30 6.15
C THR A 206 -18.88 -2.93 5.19
N CYS A 207 -18.67 -1.64 4.97
CA CYS A 207 -17.53 -1.12 4.21
C CYS A 207 -16.62 -0.34 5.16
N ALA A 208 -15.33 -0.66 5.14
CA ALA A 208 -14.32 0.04 5.95
C ALA A 208 -13.93 1.40 5.36
N TYR A 209 -14.38 1.71 4.16
CA TYR A 209 -14.06 2.90 3.40
C TYR A 209 -15.31 3.75 3.20
N GLU A 210 -15.11 5.05 3.05
CA GLU A 210 -16.19 6.04 2.99
C GLU A 210 -16.47 6.59 1.59
N GLY A 211 -15.68 6.18 0.57
CA GLY A 211 -15.68 6.84 -0.72
C GLY A 211 -14.92 8.16 -0.71
N ARG A 212 -14.77 8.78 -1.88
CA ARG A 212 -14.00 10.02 -2.00
C ARG A 212 -14.74 11.22 -1.43
N ASN A 213 -13.98 12.10 -0.82
CA ASN A 213 -14.45 13.40 -0.35
C ASN A 213 -13.41 14.49 -0.66
N VAL A 214 -13.69 15.74 -0.30
CA VAL A 214 -12.82 16.88 -0.62
C VAL A 214 -11.41 16.75 0.00
N LEU A 215 -11.28 16.16 1.18
CA LEU A 215 -9.98 15.99 1.84
C LEU A 215 -9.17 14.89 1.17
N THR A 216 -9.78 13.73 0.91
CA THR A 216 -9.10 12.61 0.23
C THR A 216 -8.72 12.99 -1.20
N SER A 217 -9.56 13.75 -1.91
CA SER A 217 -9.25 14.26 -3.25
C SER A 217 -8.06 15.21 -3.26
N ALA A 218 -7.94 16.12 -2.28
CA ALA A 218 -6.80 17.03 -2.18
C ALA A 218 -5.47 16.29 -1.93
N LEU A 219 -5.50 15.23 -1.11
CA LEU A 219 -4.33 14.37 -0.87
C LEU A 219 -3.96 13.56 -2.12
N ALA A 220 -4.96 12.95 -2.77
CA ALA A 220 -4.78 12.15 -3.97
C ALA A 220 -4.26 12.99 -5.14
N GLU A 221 -4.83 14.19 -5.40
CA GLU A 221 -4.32 15.12 -6.39
C GLU A 221 -2.84 15.43 -6.18
N ARG A 222 -2.46 15.78 -4.94
CA ARG A 222 -1.07 16.09 -4.65
C ARG A 222 -0.15 14.90 -4.89
N ALA A 223 -0.57 13.68 -4.52
CA ALA A 223 0.17 12.46 -4.77
C ALA A 223 0.33 12.19 -6.27
N ILE A 224 -0.73 12.31 -7.07
CA ILE A 224 -0.69 12.11 -8.53
C ILE A 224 0.29 13.08 -9.19
N ARG A 225 0.23 14.38 -8.85
CA ARG A 225 1.16 15.40 -9.38
C ARG A 225 2.61 15.08 -9.05
N ILE A 226 2.88 14.60 -7.85
CA ILE A 226 4.24 14.20 -7.44
C ILE A 226 4.68 12.97 -8.23
N CYS A 227 3.84 11.94 -8.33
CA CYS A 227 4.16 10.72 -9.09
C CYS A 227 4.42 11.03 -10.58
N GLY A 228 3.59 11.86 -11.22
CA GLY A 228 3.78 12.26 -12.61
C GLY A 228 5.15 12.90 -12.88
N ARG A 229 5.68 13.65 -11.91
CA ARG A 229 6.96 14.33 -12.05
C ARG A 229 8.17 13.54 -11.57
N TYR A 230 8.01 12.73 -10.53
CA TYR A 230 9.14 12.18 -9.78
C TYR A 230 9.26 10.66 -9.80
N LEU A 231 8.23 9.91 -10.23
CA LEU A 231 8.29 8.45 -10.23
C LEU A 231 9.39 7.94 -11.16
N GLU A 232 9.39 8.39 -12.42
CA GLU A 232 10.41 7.96 -13.38
C GLU A 232 11.84 8.30 -12.93
N PRO A 233 12.18 9.55 -12.55
CA PRO A 233 13.53 9.86 -12.07
C PRO A 233 13.86 9.17 -10.74
N ALA A 234 12.92 8.90 -9.84
CA ALA A 234 13.19 8.14 -8.62
C ALA A 234 13.63 6.69 -8.91
N VAL A 235 13.11 6.09 -10.00
CA VAL A 235 13.41 4.73 -10.42
C VAL A 235 14.69 4.67 -11.28
N LEU A 236 14.86 5.62 -12.20
CA LEU A 236 15.93 5.56 -13.22
C LEU A 236 17.22 6.22 -12.76
N GLU A 237 17.16 7.14 -11.82
CA GLU A 237 18.30 7.94 -11.35
C GLU A 237 18.60 7.62 -9.87
N PRO A 238 19.44 6.60 -9.57
CA PRO A 238 19.65 6.13 -8.20
C PRO A 238 20.12 7.20 -7.20
N ALA A 239 20.81 8.24 -7.68
CA ALA A 239 21.31 9.36 -6.88
C ALA A 239 20.36 10.57 -6.82
N ASN A 240 19.19 10.50 -7.43
CA ASN A 240 18.19 11.57 -7.36
C ASN A 240 17.41 11.49 -6.04
N TYR A 241 18.05 11.96 -4.98
CA TYR A 241 17.46 11.95 -3.63
C TYR A 241 16.25 12.87 -3.50
N GLU A 242 16.16 13.93 -4.32
CA GLU A 242 14.96 14.77 -4.36
C GLU A 242 13.76 13.97 -4.86
N ALA A 243 13.92 13.24 -5.96
CA ALA A 243 12.84 12.42 -6.50
C ALA A 243 12.40 11.33 -5.50
N LYS A 244 13.34 10.70 -4.80
CA LYS A 244 13.03 9.72 -3.75
C LYS A 244 12.31 10.34 -2.56
N ASP A 245 12.70 11.52 -2.11
CA ASP A 245 11.98 12.28 -1.06
C ASP A 245 10.54 12.58 -1.46
N GLN A 246 10.35 13.01 -2.70
CA GLN A 246 9.03 13.33 -3.23
C GLN A 246 8.18 12.06 -3.35
N MET A 247 8.73 10.94 -3.82
CA MET A 247 8.00 9.68 -3.88
C MET A 247 7.61 9.16 -2.49
N ALA A 248 8.46 9.30 -1.47
CA ALA A 248 8.08 8.98 -0.09
C ALA A 248 6.89 9.84 0.39
N LEU A 249 6.89 11.14 0.03
CA LEU A 249 5.74 12.02 0.31
C LEU A 249 4.49 11.57 -0.44
N ALA A 250 4.61 11.24 -1.74
CA ALA A 250 3.48 10.82 -2.56
C ALA A 250 2.84 9.55 -2.00
N ALA A 251 3.64 8.55 -1.62
CA ALA A 251 3.15 7.29 -1.05
C ALA A 251 2.36 7.53 0.25
N THR A 252 2.88 8.36 1.16
CA THR A 252 2.19 8.70 2.41
C THR A 252 0.87 9.46 2.14
N LEU A 253 0.88 10.43 1.21
CA LEU A 253 -0.34 11.16 0.84
C LEU A 253 -1.39 10.25 0.20
N ALA A 254 -0.97 9.37 -0.71
CA ALA A 254 -1.84 8.35 -1.31
C ALA A 254 -2.39 7.40 -0.24
N GLY A 255 -1.54 6.97 0.70
CA GLY A 255 -1.92 6.17 1.86
C GLY A 255 -3.01 6.84 2.71
N MET A 256 -2.83 8.10 3.05
CA MET A 256 -3.83 8.89 3.77
C MET A 256 -5.13 9.06 2.98
N ALA A 257 -5.05 9.20 1.65
CA ALA A 257 -6.23 9.31 0.80
C ALA A 257 -7.02 7.99 0.77
N PHE A 258 -6.38 6.90 0.30
CA PHE A 258 -7.10 5.63 0.13
C PHE A 258 -7.51 4.98 1.45
N SER A 259 -6.77 5.21 2.52
CA SER A 259 -7.16 4.67 3.84
C SER A 259 -8.50 5.23 4.34
N ASN A 260 -9.03 6.28 3.73
CA ASN A 260 -10.35 6.82 4.00
C ASN A 260 -11.31 6.58 2.83
N SER A 261 -10.92 7.00 1.60
CA SER A 261 -11.81 6.86 0.44
C SER A 261 -11.92 5.44 -0.09
N GLY A 262 -10.92 4.63 0.15
CA GLY A 262 -10.80 3.27 -0.37
C GLY A 262 -9.98 3.16 -1.66
N VAL A 263 -9.65 1.92 -1.99
CA VAL A 263 -9.21 1.44 -3.30
C VAL A 263 -10.39 0.71 -3.96
N ALA A 264 -10.30 0.40 -5.24
CA ALA A 264 -11.44 -0.12 -5.99
C ALA A 264 -11.06 -1.32 -6.89
N LEU A 265 -11.41 -1.22 -8.17
CA LEU A 265 -11.40 -2.36 -9.07
C LEU A 265 -9.98 -2.84 -9.43
N VAL A 266 -8.97 -1.95 -9.50
CA VAL A 266 -7.58 -2.38 -9.78
C VAL A 266 -7.12 -3.37 -8.73
N HIS A 267 -7.29 -3.01 -7.44
CA HIS A 267 -6.93 -3.88 -6.32
C HIS A 267 -7.77 -5.15 -6.25
N ALA A 268 -9.08 -5.06 -6.57
CA ALA A 268 -9.93 -6.24 -6.60
C ALA A 268 -9.47 -7.26 -7.64
N LEU A 269 -8.95 -6.79 -8.77
CA LEU A 269 -8.44 -7.64 -9.86
C LEU A 269 -7.01 -8.13 -9.58
N GLU A 270 -6.19 -7.32 -8.92
CA GLU A 270 -4.81 -7.71 -8.60
C GLU A 270 -4.76 -8.89 -7.62
N TYR A 271 -5.58 -8.92 -6.59
CA TYR A 271 -5.50 -9.95 -5.55
C TYR A 271 -5.51 -11.39 -6.07
N PRO A 272 -6.45 -11.82 -6.92
CA PRO A 272 -6.41 -13.18 -7.47
C PRO A 272 -5.28 -13.39 -8.47
N MET A 273 -4.98 -12.39 -9.30
CA MET A 273 -3.91 -12.46 -10.28
C MET A 273 -2.53 -12.56 -9.61
N GLY A 274 -2.24 -11.64 -8.68
CA GLY A 274 -0.99 -11.61 -7.94
C GLY A 274 -0.80 -12.85 -7.06
N GLY A 275 -1.88 -13.35 -6.45
CA GLY A 275 -1.86 -14.56 -5.65
C GLY A 275 -1.55 -15.84 -6.45
N GLU A 276 -2.00 -15.95 -7.70
CA GLU A 276 -1.71 -17.11 -8.56
C GLU A 276 -0.38 -17.00 -9.32
N LEU A 277 0.01 -15.78 -9.73
CA LEU A 277 1.22 -15.56 -10.52
C LEU A 277 2.43 -15.22 -9.66
N HIS A 278 2.24 -15.01 -8.34
CA HIS A 278 3.29 -14.64 -7.40
C HIS A 278 4.09 -13.41 -7.84
N CYS A 279 3.43 -12.44 -8.49
CA CYS A 279 4.03 -11.15 -8.80
C CYS A 279 3.89 -10.20 -7.60
N SER A 280 4.77 -9.17 -7.53
CA SER A 280 4.62 -8.15 -6.49
C SER A 280 3.30 -7.39 -6.66
N HIS A 281 2.70 -6.99 -5.53
CA HIS A 281 1.41 -6.29 -5.51
C HIS A 281 1.41 -5.03 -6.39
N GLY A 282 2.45 -4.20 -6.25
CA GLY A 282 2.55 -2.97 -7.03
C GLY A 282 2.74 -3.20 -8.53
N LEU A 283 3.49 -4.25 -8.92
CA LEU A 283 3.60 -4.64 -10.32
C LEU A 283 2.23 -5.03 -10.88
N GLY A 284 1.48 -5.87 -10.17
CA GLY A 284 0.14 -6.29 -10.60
C GLY A 284 -0.84 -5.13 -10.74
N ASN A 285 -0.83 -4.21 -9.77
CA ASN A 285 -1.63 -2.98 -9.82
C ASN A 285 -1.23 -2.09 -11.01
N GLY A 286 0.06 -1.84 -11.20
CA GLY A 286 0.56 -1.02 -12.31
C GLY A 286 0.26 -1.62 -13.69
N LEU A 287 0.30 -2.96 -13.81
CA LEU A 287 -0.09 -3.67 -15.02
C LEU A 287 -1.58 -3.46 -15.34
N LEU A 288 -2.46 -3.60 -14.35
CA LEU A 288 -3.92 -3.56 -14.54
C LEU A 288 -4.48 -2.13 -14.61
N LEU A 289 -3.80 -1.15 -14.03
CA LEU A 289 -4.28 0.23 -13.88
C LEU A 289 -4.85 0.82 -15.18
N PRO A 290 -4.15 0.86 -16.34
CA PRO A 290 -4.68 1.52 -17.54
C PRO A 290 -5.92 0.82 -18.10
N TYR A 291 -6.06 -0.48 -17.93
CA TYR A 291 -7.23 -1.22 -18.39
C TYR A 291 -8.47 -0.90 -17.55
N VAL A 292 -8.32 -0.81 -16.23
CA VAL A 292 -9.39 -0.39 -15.33
C VAL A 292 -9.73 1.09 -15.50
N MET A 293 -8.73 1.97 -15.73
CA MET A 293 -8.98 3.38 -16.08
C MET A 293 -9.85 3.48 -17.33
N ASN A 294 -9.53 2.74 -18.39
CA ASN A 294 -10.35 2.69 -19.60
C ASN A 294 -11.78 2.23 -19.32
N PHE A 295 -11.98 1.21 -18.49
CA PHE A 295 -13.30 0.76 -18.07
C PHE A 295 -14.09 1.85 -17.34
N ASN A 296 -13.44 2.61 -16.46
CA ASN A 296 -14.06 3.66 -15.65
C ASN A 296 -14.15 5.02 -16.34
N LEU A 297 -13.59 5.17 -17.54
CA LEU A 297 -13.35 6.46 -18.20
C LEU A 297 -14.62 7.32 -18.29
N GLU A 298 -15.72 6.74 -18.79
CA GLU A 298 -16.98 7.47 -18.97
C GLU A 298 -17.62 7.86 -17.64
N ALA A 299 -17.46 7.04 -16.59
CA ALA A 299 -18.02 7.33 -15.27
C ALA A 299 -17.31 8.49 -14.55
N ARG A 300 -16.06 8.79 -14.95
CA ARG A 300 -15.19 9.82 -14.32
C ARG A 300 -14.45 10.67 -15.34
N ARG A 301 -15.04 10.91 -16.52
CA ARG A 301 -14.39 11.59 -17.65
C ARG A 301 -13.72 12.91 -17.25
N GLN A 302 -14.41 13.77 -16.50
CA GLN A 302 -13.81 15.04 -16.04
C GLN A 302 -12.62 14.80 -15.10
N THR A 303 -12.75 13.89 -14.14
CA THR A 303 -11.67 13.55 -13.20
C THR A 303 -10.45 12.99 -13.93
N PHE A 304 -10.64 12.14 -14.94
CA PHE A 304 -9.52 11.64 -15.74
C PHE A 304 -8.85 12.70 -16.59
N ALA A 305 -9.61 13.68 -17.13
CA ALA A 305 -9.01 14.82 -17.80
C ALA A 305 -8.15 15.68 -16.83
N GLU A 306 -8.62 15.89 -15.61
CA GLU A 306 -7.84 16.54 -14.55
C GLU A 306 -6.56 15.76 -14.21
N ILE A 307 -6.68 14.43 -14.03
CA ILE A 307 -5.54 13.52 -13.77
C ILE A 307 -4.51 13.60 -14.90
N ALA A 308 -4.94 13.63 -16.15
CA ALA A 308 -4.05 13.76 -17.29
C ALA A 308 -3.19 15.04 -17.21
N GLY A 309 -3.80 16.19 -16.89
CA GLY A 309 -3.08 17.44 -16.68
C GLY A 309 -2.16 17.44 -15.45
N TRP A 310 -2.44 16.60 -14.46
CA TRP A 310 -1.57 16.46 -13.28
C TRP A 310 -0.37 15.56 -13.53
N LEU A 311 -0.52 14.54 -14.38
CA LEU A 311 0.55 13.60 -14.74
C LEU A 311 1.56 14.20 -15.72
N ASP A 312 1.14 15.13 -16.55
CA ASP A 312 1.99 15.81 -17.52
C ASP A 312 1.93 17.35 -17.33
N PRO A 313 2.62 17.86 -16.29
CA PRO A 313 2.60 19.29 -15.96
C PRO A 313 3.27 20.19 -17.00
N GLU A 314 4.02 19.61 -17.95
CA GLU A 314 4.72 20.30 -19.04
C GLU A 314 3.97 20.17 -20.38
N ALA A 315 2.75 19.61 -20.36
CA ALA A 315 1.93 19.53 -21.56
C ALA A 315 1.79 20.93 -22.21
N GLU A 316 2.09 21.03 -23.50
CA GLU A 316 2.06 22.30 -24.25
C GLU A 316 0.68 22.99 -24.20
N HIS A 317 -0.38 22.21 -24.00
CA HIS A 317 -1.76 22.67 -23.98
C HIS A 317 -2.58 22.01 -22.87
N PRO A 318 -2.35 22.36 -21.58
CA PRO A 318 -3.06 21.74 -20.47
C PRO A 318 -4.59 21.95 -20.52
N GLU A 319 -5.07 22.99 -21.25
CA GLU A 319 -6.49 23.26 -21.47
C GLU A 319 -7.16 22.35 -22.52
N ARG A 320 -6.40 21.50 -23.20
CA ARG A 320 -6.88 20.58 -24.25
C ARG A 320 -6.73 19.12 -23.88
N VAL A 321 -6.45 18.83 -22.61
CA VAL A 321 -6.23 17.46 -22.15
C VAL A 321 -7.56 16.72 -22.05
N GLU A 322 -7.63 15.57 -22.70
CA GLU A 322 -8.80 14.69 -22.69
C GLU A 322 -8.62 13.56 -21.66
N ALA A 323 -9.71 12.94 -21.26
CA ALA A 323 -9.69 11.85 -20.28
C ALA A 323 -8.79 10.68 -20.72
N GLU A 324 -8.78 10.37 -22.01
CA GLU A 324 -7.96 9.33 -22.64
C GLU A 324 -6.44 9.60 -22.52
N ASP A 325 -6.05 10.83 -22.33
CA ASP A 325 -4.63 11.21 -22.17
C ASP A 325 -4.10 10.78 -20.81
N ALA A 326 -4.95 10.64 -19.76
CA ALA A 326 -4.57 10.05 -18.49
C ALA A 326 -4.09 8.59 -18.66
N VAL A 327 -4.84 7.80 -19.42
CA VAL A 327 -4.49 6.39 -19.69
C VAL A 327 -3.17 6.33 -20.44
N LYS A 328 -3.00 7.13 -21.50
CA LYS A 328 -1.75 7.19 -22.27
C LYS A 328 -0.55 7.64 -21.42
N ALA A 329 -0.76 8.57 -20.48
CA ALA A 329 0.30 9.00 -19.56
C ALA A 329 0.73 7.84 -18.64
N ILE A 330 -0.21 7.07 -18.10
CA ILE A 330 0.10 5.87 -17.31
C ILE A 330 0.81 4.80 -18.15
N GLU A 331 0.36 4.57 -19.39
CA GLU A 331 1.03 3.61 -20.28
C GLU A 331 2.48 3.99 -20.58
N ARG A 332 2.76 5.27 -20.85
CA ARG A 332 4.14 5.76 -21.03
C ARG A 332 4.98 5.61 -19.74
N LEU A 333 4.40 5.99 -18.60
CA LEU A 333 5.11 5.95 -17.32
C LEU A 333 5.46 4.50 -16.92
N ARG A 334 4.50 3.55 -17.01
CA ARG A 334 4.78 2.15 -16.70
C ARG A 334 5.84 1.54 -17.62
N GLU A 335 5.82 1.90 -18.92
CA GLU A 335 6.85 1.47 -19.89
C GLU A 335 8.23 1.99 -19.48
N SER A 336 8.37 3.28 -19.17
CA SER A 336 9.65 3.90 -18.81
C SER A 336 10.28 3.30 -17.56
N ILE A 337 9.48 2.92 -16.56
CA ILE A 337 9.96 2.31 -15.31
C ILE A 337 10.07 0.77 -15.37
N GLY A 338 9.63 0.14 -16.47
CA GLY A 338 9.78 -1.29 -16.72
C GLY A 338 8.66 -2.17 -16.15
N ILE A 339 7.46 -1.63 -15.92
CA ILE A 339 6.29 -2.42 -15.53
C ILE A 339 5.74 -3.17 -16.77
N PRO A 340 5.52 -4.48 -16.69
CA PRO A 340 4.98 -5.28 -17.80
C PRO A 340 3.63 -4.78 -18.30
N HIS A 341 3.40 -4.95 -19.61
CA HIS A 341 2.16 -4.50 -20.23
C HIS A 341 1.06 -5.55 -20.23
N ARG A 342 1.42 -6.82 -20.16
CA ARG A 342 0.51 -7.94 -20.35
C ARG A 342 0.63 -8.99 -19.25
N ILE A 343 -0.47 -9.62 -18.92
CA ILE A 343 -0.52 -10.72 -17.96
C ILE A 343 0.37 -11.89 -18.42
N ARG A 344 0.46 -12.14 -19.74
CA ARG A 344 1.33 -13.16 -20.30
C ARG A 344 2.82 -12.89 -20.07
N ASP A 345 3.22 -11.62 -19.96
CA ASP A 345 4.63 -11.22 -19.76
C ASP A 345 5.13 -11.57 -18.35
N ILE A 346 4.21 -11.80 -17.41
CA ILE A 346 4.48 -12.24 -16.04
C ILE A 346 4.12 -13.73 -15.82
N GLY A 347 3.97 -14.50 -16.92
CA GLY A 347 3.74 -15.95 -16.85
C GLY A 347 2.27 -16.36 -16.77
N GLY A 348 1.33 -15.43 -16.84
CA GLY A 348 -0.10 -15.73 -16.86
C GLY A 348 -0.53 -16.44 -18.14
N LYS A 349 -1.56 -17.25 -18.03
CA LYS A 349 -2.13 -18.03 -19.12
C LYS A 349 -3.60 -17.66 -19.33
N GLU A 350 -4.05 -17.71 -20.59
CA GLU A 350 -5.43 -17.35 -20.95
C GLU A 350 -6.48 -18.19 -20.20
N GLU A 351 -6.20 -19.47 -19.97
CA GLU A 351 -7.06 -20.39 -19.21
C GLU A 351 -7.29 -19.96 -17.74
N GLN A 352 -6.42 -19.11 -17.17
CA GLN A 352 -6.55 -18.61 -15.80
C GLN A 352 -7.52 -17.42 -15.68
N LEU A 353 -7.84 -16.72 -16.78
CA LEU A 353 -8.64 -15.50 -16.76
C LEU A 353 -10.03 -15.71 -16.15
N HIS A 354 -10.65 -16.86 -16.38
CA HIS A 354 -11.92 -17.22 -15.73
C HIS A 354 -11.76 -17.39 -14.21
N SER A 355 -10.68 -18.07 -13.77
CA SER A 355 -10.38 -18.23 -12.33
C SER A 355 -10.16 -16.88 -11.65
N PHE A 356 -9.36 -15.99 -12.28
CA PHE A 356 -9.15 -14.63 -11.76
C PHE A 356 -10.47 -13.88 -11.64
N THR A 357 -11.33 -13.93 -12.67
CA THR A 357 -12.63 -13.27 -12.67
C THR A 357 -13.53 -13.79 -11.55
N GLU A 358 -13.67 -15.11 -11.39
CA GLU A 358 -14.49 -15.71 -10.32
C GLU A 358 -14.02 -15.32 -8.92
N LYS A 359 -12.70 -15.26 -8.71
CA LYS A 359 -12.13 -14.87 -7.42
C LYS A 359 -12.28 -13.38 -7.16
N ALA A 360 -12.04 -12.52 -8.18
CA ALA A 360 -12.22 -11.07 -8.07
C ALA A 360 -13.66 -10.72 -7.70
N MET A 361 -14.65 -11.37 -8.34
CA MET A 361 -16.08 -11.16 -8.06
C MET A 361 -16.48 -11.43 -6.60
N LYS A 362 -15.67 -12.14 -5.83
CA LYS A 362 -15.92 -12.37 -4.39
C LYS A 362 -15.51 -11.19 -3.51
N ILE A 363 -14.72 -10.25 -4.04
CA ILE A 363 -14.19 -9.10 -3.27
C ILE A 363 -15.15 -7.91 -3.36
N GLN A 364 -16.44 -8.13 -3.11
CA GLN A 364 -17.54 -7.20 -3.35
C GLN A 364 -17.31 -5.81 -2.75
N ARG A 365 -16.67 -5.72 -1.57
CA ARG A 365 -16.42 -4.43 -0.91
C ARG A 365 -15.65 -3.41 -1.75
N LEU A 366 -14.78 -3.87 -2.67
CA LEU A 366 -14.04 -2.99 -3.59
C LEU A 366 -14.84 -2.63 -4.84
N PHE A 367 -15.82 -3.48 -5.20
CA PHE A 367 -16.75 -3.17 -6.29
C PHE A 367 -17.73 -2.05 -5.91
N TRP A 368 -18.15 -1.96 -4.64
CA TRP A 368 -19.04 -0.86 -4.17
C TRP A 368 -18.37 0.50 -4.28
N LEU A 369 -17.03 0.53 -4.20
CA LEU A 369 -16.22 1.76 -4.31
C LEU A 369 -15.92 2.14 -5.75
N ASN A 370 -16.05 1.21 -6.70
CA ASN A 370 -15.76 1.51 -8.09
C ASN A 370 -16.84 2.43 -8.69
N PRO A 371 -16.47 3.50 -9.42
CA PRO A 371 -17.46 4.49 -9.91
C PRO A 371 -18.41 3.94 -10.96
N ARG A 372 -18.11 2.79 -11.54
CA ARG A 372 -18.93 2.06 -12.51
C ARG A 372 -19.15 0.63 -12.02
N SER A 373 -20.40 0.19 -11.98
CA SER A 373 -20.70 -1.21 -11.70
C SER A 373 -20.07 -2.12 -12.74
N ALA A 374 -19.53 -3.25 -12.29
CA ALA A 374 -18.87 -4.21 -13.14
C ALA A 374 -19.50 -5.59 -13.00
N SER A 375 -19.91 -6.17 -14.13
CA SER A 375 -20.39 -7.55 -14.23
C SER A 375 -19.23 -8.55 -14.36
N TYR A 376 -19.51 -9.84 -14.28
CA TYR A 376 -18.55 -10.89 -14.59
C TYR A 376 -17.91 -10.71 -15.98
N ASP A 377 -18.74 -10.43 -17.00
CA ASP A 377 -18.27 -10.24 -18.37
C ASP A 377 -17.37 -9.00 -18.49
N ASP A 378 -17.69 -7.90 -17.81
CA ASP A 378 -16.84 -6.71 -17.78
C ASP A 378 -15.45 -7.05 -17.21
N ILE A 379 -15.40 -7.77 -16.09
CA ILE A 379 -14.14 -8.17 -15.43
C ILE A 379 -13.33 -9.10 -16.33
N TYR A 380 -13.98 -10.09 -16.93
CA TYR A 380 -13.33 -10.98 -17.87
C TYR A 380 -12.73 -10.21 -19.06
N GLN A 381 -13.46 -9.23 -19.61
CA GLN A 381 -12.97 -8.39 -20.72
C GLN A 381 -11.79 -7.51 -20.31
N ILE A 382 -11.76 -7.00 -19.08
CA ILE A 382 -10.60 -6.25 -18.56
C ILE A 382 -9.37 -7.17 -18.51
N TYR A 383 -9.47 -8.35 -17.94
CA TYR A 383 -8.37 -9.31 -17.92
C TYR A 383 -7.94 -9.75 -19.31
N HIS A 384 -8.89 -10.01 -20.20
CA HIS A 384 -8.61 -10.40 -21.58
C HIS A 384 -7.90 -9.28 -22.36
N ALA A 385 -8.28 -8.02 -22.15
CA ALA A 385 -7.59 -6.88 -22.74
C ALA A 385 -6.17 -6.72 -22.19
N ALA A 386 -5.94 -7.11 -20.92
CA ALA A 386 -4.64 -7.09 -20.27
C ALA A 386 -3.79 -8.34 -20.60
N PHE A 387 -4.35 -9.37 -21.23
CA PHE A 387 -3.64 -10.60 -21.62
C PHE A 387 -2.92 -10.45 -22.96
#